data_8b5c1f7c6c7df0bb896bd161a7344b21
#
_entry.id   8b5c1f7c6c7df0bb896bd161a7344b21
#
_cell.length_a   1.000
_cell.length_b   1.000
_cell.length_c   1.000
_cell.angle_alpha   90.00
_cell.angle_beta   90.00
_cell.angle_gamma   90.00
#
_symmetry.space_group_name_H-M   'P 1'
#
loop_
_entity.id
_entity.type
_entity.pdbx_description
1 polymer ?
#
loop_
_entity_poly.entity_id
_entity_poly.type
_entity_poly.pdbx_seq_one_letter_code
_entity_poly.pdbx_strand_id
1 'polypeptide(L)'
;SHASHAGHGSGPHDGTVADWGGGKFHVEFTVDHGKKEGTVYILGADEKTPTPIDAAEIELTITDPVMQVTLKAAPQSSDPAGKSSRFIGNHEKLGVVQEYAGTISGVIDGTPYSGDFKEEPHGAK
;
A
#
# COMPACT_ATOMS: atom_id res chain seq x y z
N SER A 1 -5.67 10.34 -18.64
CA SER A 1 -5.88 10.08 -18.24
C SER A 1 -6.10 9.95 -17.88
N HIS A 2 -6.37 9.85 -17.70
CA HIS A 2 -6.62 9.59 -17.28
C HIS A 2 -6.99 9.47 -16.45
N ALA A 3 -7.06 9.77 -16.20
CA ALA A 3 -7.41 9.58 -15.39
C ALA A 3 -8.19 9.06 -15.03
N SER A 4 -8.51 9.02 -15.14
CA SER A 4 -9.27 8.60 -14.79
C SER A 4 -9.40 7.68 -14.46
N HIS A 5 -9.16 7.39 -14.25
CA HIS A 5 -9.44 6.58 -13.82
C HIS A 5 -9.90 6.57 -12.82
N ALA A 6 -10.42 6.80 -13.09
CA ALA A 6 -11.22 6.65 -12.23
C ALA A 6 -10.80 6.15 -11.01
N GLY A 7 -11.09 6.66 -10.24
CA GLY A 7 -10.90 6.15 -9.06
C GLY A 7 -9.55 6.24 -8.65
N HIS A 8 -9.02 5.18 -8.39
CA HIS A 8 -7.77 5.16 -7.74
C HIS A 8 -6.68 5.10 -8.73
N GLY A 9 -6.39 6.12 -9.36
CA GLY A 9 -5.23 6.14 -10.19
C GLY A 9 -4.00 6.05 -9.33
N SER A 10 -3.06 6.89 -9.59
CA SER A 10 -1.84 6.92 -8.79
C SER A 10 -2.07 7.73 -7.53
N GLY A 11 -1.46 7.28 -6.44
CA GLY A 11 -1.43 8.06 -5.21
C GLY A 11 -0.31 9.07 -5.23
N PRO A 12 -0.10 9.79 -4.12
CA PRO A 12 0.94 10.82 -4.03
C PRO A 12 2.36 10.31 -4.24
N HIS A 13 2.58 8.99 -4.12
CA HIS A 13 3.88 8.39 -4.35
C HIS A 13 3.91 7.62 -5.67
N ASP A 14 2.92 7.87 -6.52
CA ASP A 14 2.80 7.22 -7.82
C ASP A 14 2.62 5.72 -7.69
N GLY A 15 2.00 5.28 -6.62
CA GLY A 15 1.72 3.88 -6.37
C GLY A 15 0.26 3.56 -6.65
N THR A 16 -0.09 2.33 -6.37
CA THR A 16 -1.45 1.83 -6.59
C THR A 16 -2.24 1.95 -5.30
N VAL A 17 -3.44 2.50 -5.38
CA VAL A 17 -4.24 2.82 -4.21
C VAL A 17 -5.38 1.81 -4.04
N ALA A 18 -5.59 1.38 -2.80
CA ALA A 18 -6.70 0.53 -2.42
C ALA A 18 -7.47 1.20 -1.29
N ASP A 19 -8.73 0.81 -1.12
CA ASP A 19 -9.60 1.38 -0.08
C ASP A 19 -9.58 0.54 1.17
N TRP A 20 -9.61 1.18 2.32
CA TRP A 20 -9.85 0.53 3.59
C TRP A 20 -11.10 1.17 4.22
N GLY A 21 -11.98 0.31 4.73
CA GLY A 21 -13.16 0.79 5.45
C GLY A 21 -14.11 1.58 4.59
N GLY A 22 -14.27 1.18 3.32
CA GLY A 22 -15.19 1.87 2.42
C GLY A 22 -14.75 3.28 2.04
N GLY A 23 -13.43 3.53 2.09
CA GLY A 23 -12.90 4.83 1.75
C GLY A 23 -12.54 5.68 2.96
N LYS A 24 -12.70 5.14 4.16
CA LYS A 24 -12.30 5.84 5.37
C LYS A 24 -10.80 6.06 5.39
N PHE A 25 -10.06 5.06 4.93
CA PHE A 25 -8.62 5.15 4.72
C PHE A 25 -8.32 4.67 3.31
N HIS A 26 -7.17 5.08 2.80
CA HIS A 26 -6.65 4.55 1.55
C HIS A 26 -5.24 4.07 1.81
N VAL A 27 -4.80 3.06 1.06
CA VAL A 27 -3.45 2.53 1.20
C VAL A 27 -2.81 2.53 -0.17
N GLU A 28 -1.62 3.05 -0.27
CA GLU A 28 -0.91 3.17 -1.53
C GLU A 28 0.28 2.21 -1.53
N PHE A 29 0.31 1.29 -2.49
CA PHE A 29 1.38 0.31 -2.60
C PHE A 29 2.39 0.75 -3.64
N THR A 30 3.66 0.74 -3.25
CA THR A 30 4.77 0.98 -4.16
C THR A 30 5.75 -0.17 -4.03
N VAL A 31 6.54 -0.41 -5.07
CA VAL A 31 7.54 -1.47 -5.04
C VAL A 31 8.83 -0.96 -5.67
N ASP A 32 9.94 -1.35 -5.05
CA ASP A 32 11.28 -1.10 -5.61
C ASP A 32 11.84 -2.46 -5.99
N HIS A 33 11.82 -2.78 -7.25
CA HIS A 33 12.25 -4.10 -7.73
C HIS A 33 13.73 -4.33 -7.48
N GLY A 34 14.53 -3.29 -7.57
CA GLY A 34 15.97 -3.43 -7.34
C GLY A 34 16.30 -3.80 -5.91
N LYS A 35 15.50 -3.33 -4.96
CA LYS A 35 15.70 -3.64 -3.54
C LYS A 35 14.79 -4.77 -3.07
N LYS A 36 13.90 -5.26 -3.93
CA LYS A 36 12.91 -6.28 -3.57
C LYS A 36 12.09 -5.83 -2.37
N GLU A 37 11.70 -4.56 -2.38
CA GLU A 37 11.06 -3.92 -1.26
C GLU A 37 9.68 -3.41 -1.63
N GLY A 38 8.70 -3.70 -0.79
CA GLY A 38 7.36 -3.15 -0.95
C GLY A 38 7.09 -2.15 0.16
N THR A 39 6.44 -1.05 -0.19
CA THR A 39 6.11 0.00 0.76
C THR A 39 4.64 0.33 0.61
N VAL A 40 3.95 0.45 1.75
CA VAL A 40 2.55 0.88 1.76
C VAL A 40 2.45 2.14 2.59
N TYR A 41 1.83 3.15 2.02
CA TYR A 41 1.56 4.42 2.70
C TYR A 41 0.09 4.46 3.10
N ILE A 42 -0.20 4.89 4.32
CA ILE A 42 -1.57 5.00 4.81
C ILE A 42 -2.03 6.44 4.58
N LEU A 43 -3.12 6.58 3.87
CA LEU A 43 -3.67 7.88 3.49
C LEU A 43 -5.09 8.01 4.05
N GLY A 44 -5.55 9.23 4.21
CA GLY A 44 -6.89 9.48 4.69
C GLY A 44 -7.94 9.36 3.59
N ALA A 45 -9.14 9.83 3.89
CA ALA A 45 -10.25 9.78 2.93
C ALA A 45 -9.97 10.60 1.68
N ASP A 46 -9.07 11.57 1.77
CA ASP A 46 -8.72 12.41 0.63
C ASP A 46 -7.72 11.74 -0.33
N GLU A 47 -7.23 10.56 0.02
CA GLU A 47 -6.26 9.80 -0.78
C GLU A 47 -4.91 10.52 -0.93
N LYS A 48 -4.62 11.46 -0.08
CA LYS A 48 -3.41 12.27 -0.19
C LYS A 48 -2.70 12.49 1.14
N THR A 49 -3.44 12.70 2.21
CA THR A 49 -2.85 13.10 3.49
C THR A 49 -2.34 11.88 4.24
N PRO A 50 -1.07 11.83 4.61
CA PRO A 50 -0.57 10.73 5.43
C PRO A 50 -1.35 10.63 6.73
N THR A 51 -1.81 9.43 7.04
CA THR A 51 -2.67 9.19 8.19
C THR A 51 -2.03 8.10 9.05
N PRO A 52 -1.26 8.45 10.07
CA PRO A 52 -0.57 7.44 10.89
C PRO A 52 -1.56 6.58 11.67
N ILE A 53 -1.23 5.30 11.76
CA ILE A 53 -2.05 4.34 12.50
C ILE A 53 -1.20 3.64 13.54
N ASP A 54 -1.86 3.02 14.51
CA ASP A 54 -1.18 2.40 15.64
C ASP A 54 -0.78 0.94 15.41
N ALA A 55 -0.90 0.43 14.20
CA ALA A 55 -0.49 -0.93 13.90
C ALA A 55 1.03 -1.03 13.85
N ALA A 56 1.57 -2.12 14.35
CA ALA A 56 3.01 -2.37 14.29
C ALA A 56 3.39 -2.96 12.93
N GLU A 57 2.46 -3.63 12.28
CA GLU A 57 2.72 -4.24 10.98
C GLU A 57 1.39 -4.46 10.26
N ILE A 58 1.47 -4.62 8.96
CA ILE A 58 0.32 -4.96 8.12
C ILE A 58 0.74 -6.08 7.18
N GLU A 59 -0.25 -6.74 6.56
CA GLU A 59 0.01 -7.86 5.69
C GLU A 59 -0.27 -7.50 4.24
N LEU A 60 0.63 -7.91 3.39
CA LEU A 60 0.48 -7.76 1.94
C LEU A 60 0.38 -9.15 1.35
N THR A 61 -0.74 -9.49 0.75
CA THR A 61 -0.94 -10.78 0.11
C THR A 61 -1.05 -10.54 -1.39
N ILE A 62 -0.09 -11.04 -2.13
CA ILE A 62 -0.07 -10.89 -3.58
C ILE A 62 -0.49 -12.21 -4.21
N THR A 63 -1.35 -12.14 -5.20
CA THR A 63 -1.90 -13.33 -5.83
C THR A 63 -1.12 -13.75 -7.08
N ASP A 64 -0.37 -12.84 -7.69
CA ASP A 64 0.40 -13.18 -8.89
C ASP A 64 1.64 -12.28 -8.96
N PRO A 65 2.82 -12.82 -8.68
CA PRO A 65 3.10 -14.18 -8.20
C PRO A 65 2.64 -14.35 -6.76
N VAL A 66 2.23 -15.54 -6.40
CA VAL A 66 1.72 -15.79 -5.05
C VAL A 66 2.80 -15.54 -4.01
N MET A 67 2.52 -14.63 -3.08
CA MET A 67 3.44 -14.37 -1.97
C MET A 67 2.69 -13.65 -0.86
N GLN A 68 3.23 -13.77 0.34
CA GLN A 68 2.70 -13.03 1.48
C GLN A 68 3.87 -12.32 2.16
N VAL A 69 3.72 -11.03 2.38
CA VAL A 69 4.78 -10.20 2.92
C VAL A 69 4.26 -9.45 4.14
N THR A 70 4.98 -9.54 5.24
CA THR A 70 4.67 -8.74 6.41
C THR A 70 5.41 -7.42 6.29
N LEU A 71 4.66 -6.34 6.31
CA LEU A 71 5.25 -4.99 6.21
C LEU A 71 5.28 -4.41 7.62
N LYS A 72 6.44 -3.94 8.03
CA LYS A 72 6.62 -3.42 9.37
C LYS A 72 6.56 -1.91 9.40
N ALA A 73 6.11 -1.37 10.50
CA ALA A 73 5.99 0.07 10.65
C ALA A 73 7.34 0.75 10.44
N ALA A 74 7.34 1.75 9.59
CA ALA A 74 8.53 2.56 9.30
C ALA A 74 8.07 4.02 9.31
N PRO A 75 7.89 4.60 10.50
CA PRO A 75 7.26 5.92 10.62
C PRO A 75 7.98 6.98 9.83
N GLN A 76 7.20 7.87 9.24
CA GLN A 76 7.74 9.04 8.57
C GLN A 76 8.02 10.12 9.60
N SER A 77 8.79 11.12 9.23
CA SER A 77 9.26 12.11 10.18
C SER A 77 8.12 12.87 10.87
N SER A 78 6.99 13.00 10.22
CA SER A 78 5.85 13.70 10.81
C SER A 78 4.93 12.82 11.63
N ASP A 79 5.20 11.52 11.71
CA ASP A 79 4.34 10.61 12.45
C ASP A 79 4.57 10.73 13.96
N PRO A 80 3.49 10.70 14.75
CA PRO A 80 3.66 10.73 16.20
C PRO A 80 4.23 9.41 16.73
N ALA A 81 4.77 9.45 17.92
CA ALA A 81 5.32 8.26 18.55
C ALA A 81 4.26 7.18 18.65
N GLY A 82 4.64 5.96 18.32
CA GLY A 82 3.73 4.82 18.39
C GLY A 82 2.80 4.67 17.21
N LYS A 83 2.94 5.53 16.21
CA LYS A 83 2.10 5.46 15.01
C LYS A 83 2.95 5.55 13.75
N SER A 84 2.41 5.02 12.66
CA SER A 84 3.13 5.03 11.40
C SER A 84 2.18 5.19 10.24
N SER A 85 2.54 6.03 9.28
CA SER A 85 1.81 6.15 8.03
C SER A 85 2.55 5.45 6.89
N ARG A 86 3.59 4.68 7.20
CA ARG A 86 4.36 3.96 6.20
C ARG A 86 4.77 2.60 6.74
N PHE A 87 4.63 1.57 5.91
CA PHE A 87 5.00 0.20 6.28
C PHE A 87 5.85 -0.38 5.17
N ILE A 88 6.94 -1.05 5.52
CA ILE A 88 7.92 -1.54 4.56
C ILE A 88 8.24 -3.01 4.82
N GLY A 89 8.35 -3.79 3.76
CA GLY A 89 8.77 -5.18 3.85
C GLY A 89 9.51 -5.60 2.60
N ASN A 90 10.22 -6.70 2.70
CA ASN A 90 11.01 -7.22 1.60
C ASN A 90 10.60 -8.65 1.29
N HIS A 91 10.65 -9.01 0.02
CA HIS A 91 10.39 -10.37 -0.41
C HIS A 91 11.11 -10.58 -1.73
N GLU A 92 11.70 -11.76 -1.89
CA GLU A 92 12.47 -12.05 -3.08
C GLU A 92 11.66 -11.85 -4.36
N LYS A 93 10.39 -12.27 -4.34
CA LYS A 93 9.55 -12.16 -5.51
C LYS A 93 9.16 -10.73 -5.86
N LEU A 94 9.41 -9.78 -4.98
CA LEU A 94 9.19 -8.37 -5.31
C LEU A 94 10.24 -7.84 -6.29
N GLY A 95 11.27 -8.62 -6.55
CA GLY A 95 12.23 -8.27 -7.59
C GLY A 95 11.74 -8.56 -9.00
N VAL A 96 10.60 -9.24 -9.14
CA VAL A 96 10.06 -9.55 -10.47
C VAL A 96 9.35 -8.32 -11.01
N VAL A 97 9.72 -7.89 -12.21
CA VAL A 97 9.15 -6.69 -12.81
C VAL A 97 7.86 -7.05 -13.52
N GLN A 98 6.74 -6.81 -12.88
CA GLN A 98 5.41 -7.05 -13.45
C GLN A 98 4.38 -6.27 -12.65
N GLU A 99 3.16 -6.21 -13.12
CA GLU A 99 2.08 -5.61 -12.36
C GLU A 99 1.61 -6.60 -11.29
N TYR A 100 1.50 -6.12 -10.07
CA TYR A 100 1.06 -6.95 -8.95
C TYR A 100 -0.41 -6.69 -8.64
N ALA A 101 -1.07 -7.72 -8.15
CA ALA A 101 -2.43 -7.59 -7.66
C ALA A 101 -2.55 -8.39 -6.36
N GLY A 102 -3.36 -7.91 -5.44
CA GLY A 102 -3.51 -8.60 -4.17
C GLY A 102 -4.35 -7.82 -3.19
N THR A 103 -4.11 -8.09 -1.92
CA THR A 103 -4.88 -7.52 -0.82
C THR A 103 -3.91 -6.97 0.23
N ILE A 104 -4.22 -5.79 0.74
CA ILE A 104 -3.48 -5.21 1.86
C ILE A 104 -4.43 -5.23 3.05
N SER A 105 -3.99 -5.81 4.17
CA SER A 105 -4.83 -5.91 5.36
C SER A 105 -4.08 -5.47 6.59
N GLY A 106 -4.81 -4.94 7.55
CA GLY A 106 -4.23 -4.50 8.81
C GLY A 106 -5.30 -4.32 9.85
N VAL A 107 -4.87 -4.11 11.09
CA VAL A 107 -5.79 -3.90 12.21
C VAL A 107 -5.48 -2.54 12.82
N ILE A 108 -6.49 -1.69 12.92
CA ILE A 108 -6.36 -0.38 13.53
C ILE A 108 -7.31 -0.34 14.71
N ASP A 109 -6.76 -0.12 15.91
CA ASP A 109 -7.58 -0.02 17.12
C ASP A 109 -8.50 -1.24 17.29
N GLY A 110 -7.98 -2.42 16.99
CA GLY A 110 -8.75 -3.64 17.12
C GLY A 110 -9.74 -3.90 16.00
N THR A 111 -9.81 -3.03 15.02
CA THR A 111 -10.72 -3.19 13.88
C THR A 111 -9.95 -3.64 12.66
N PRO A 112 -10.30 -4.78 12.06
CA PRO A 112 -9.60 -5.24 10.86
C PRO A 112 -10.08 -4.50 9.63
N TYR A 113 -9.12 -4.20 8.76
CA TYR A 113 -9.39 -3.58 7.47
C TYR A 113 -8.70 -4.39 6.39
N SER A 114 -9.27 -4.43 5.21
CA SER A 114 -8.60 -5.02 4.06
C SER A 114 -9.10 -4.34 2.79
N GLY A 115 -8.23 -4.27 1.80
CA GLY A 115 -8.58 -3.68 0.52
C GLY A 115 -7.78 -4.34 -0.58
N ASP A 116 -8.42 -4.54 -1.72
CA ASP A 116 -7.76 -5.15 -2.87
C ASP A 116 -7.13 -4.08 -3.73
N PHE A 117 -5.99 -4.42 -4.33
CA PHE A 117 -5.35 -3.52 -5.27
C PHE A 117 -4.95 -4.28 -6.53
N LYS A 118 -4.79 -3.54 -7.60
CA LYS A 118 -4.30 -4.10 -8.85
C LYS A 118 -3.52 -3.03 -9.57
N GLU A 119 -2.24 -3.28 -9.81
CA GLU A 119 -1.42 -2.33 -10.55
C GLU A 119 -1.83 -2.28 -12.00
N GLU A 120 -1.83 -1.09 -12.56
CA GLU A 120 -2.12 -0.91 -13.97
C GLU A 120 -0.83 -1.03 -14.77
N PRO A 121 -0.91 -1.55 -15.99
CA PRO A 121 0.30 -1.64 -16.81
C PRO A 121 0.81 -0.25 -17.15
N HIS A 122 2.04 0.01 -16.74
CA HIS A 122 2.68 1.26 -17.05
C HIS A 122 3.38 1.15 -18.38
N GLY A 123 3.38 2.14 -19.12
CA GLY A 123 4.07 2.12 -20.36
C GLY A 123 3.38 1.32 -21.40
N ALA A 124 2.28 0.78 -21.04
CA ALA A 124 1.56 0.10 -22.04
C ALA A 124 0.97 1.16 -22.84
N LYS A 125 1.41 1.50 -23.50
CA LYS A 125 0.85 2.53 -24.06
C LYS A 125 1.41 2.80 -25.08
#